data_3528de822362fa9bce3bacccd2f62cda
#
_entry.id   3528de822362fa9bce3bacccd2f62cda
#
_cell.length_a   1.000
_cell.length_b   1.000
_cell.length_c   1.000
_cell.angle_alpha   90.00
_cell.angle_beta   90.00
_cell.angle_gamma   90.00
#
_symmetry.space_group_name_H-M   'P 1'
#
loop_
_entity.id
_entity.type
_entity.pdbx_description
1 polymer ?
#
loop_
_entity_poly.entity_id
_entity_poly.type
_entity_poly.pdbx_seq_one_letter_code
_entity_poly.pdbx_strand_id
1 'polypeptide(L)'
;MATSAEWHEDYTKMSEEALNFSRAVKSVQEELEAVDWYNQRAQATTDQQLRRILEHNRDEEIEHAIMGLEYLRRTNKAFDEHMRTYLFTEGDITEIEEHATTTPGPAAPSRPKSRG
;
A
#
# COMPACT_ATOMS: atom_id res chain seq x y z
N MET A 1 1.78 -2.03 27.10
CA MET A 1 0.71 -2.20 26.24
C MET A 1 1.15 -2.53 24.84
N ALA A 2 0.48 -3.38 24.18
CA ALA A 2 0.87 -3.78 22.85
C ALA A 2 0.66 -2.66 21.87
N THR A 3 1.50 -2.55 20.90
CA THR A 3 1.36 -1.55 19.87
C THR A 3 1.22 -2.29 18.55
N SER A 4 0.91 -1.57 17.51
CA SER A 4 0.76 -2.22 16.21
C SER A 4 2.11 -2.78 15.75
N ALA A 5 3.18 -2.45 16.42
CA ALA A 5 4.47 -2.97 15.99
C ALA A 5 4.75 -4.33 16.59
N GLU A 6 3.95 -4.78 17.50
CA GLU A 6 4.20 -6.05 18.18
C GLU A 6 3.30 -7.14 17.65
N TRP A 7 3.72 -8.38 17.82
CA TRP A 7 2.87 -9.51 17.44
C TRP A 7 1.69 -9.57 18.39
N HIS A 8 0.52 -9.80 17.83
CA HIS A 8 -0.70 -9.91 18.60
C HIS A 8 -1.05 -11.36 18.91
N GLU A 9 -0.31 -12.27 18.32
CA GLU A 9 -0.49 -13.70 18.55
C GLU A 9 0.88 -14.34 18.63
N ASP A 10 0.93 -15.60 19.03
CA ASP A 10 2.16 -16.33 19.12
C ASP A 10 2.68 -16.57 17.70
N TYR A 11 3.76 -15.91 17.32
CA TYR A 11 4.23 -15.99 15.95
C TYR A 11 4.71 -17.40 15.59
N THR A 12 5.00 -18.24 16.57
CA THR A 12 5.42 -19.59 16.24
C THR A 12 4.27 -20.44 15.70
N LYS A 13 3.05 -19.94 15.84
CA LYS A 13 1.90 -20.64 15.30
C LYS A 13 1.54 -20.14 13.91
N MET A 14 2.30 -19.23 13.35
CA MET A 14 2.00 -18.67 12.04
C MET A 14 2.81 -19.35 10.97
N SER A 15 2.24 -19.50 9.80
CA SER A 15 2.98 -20.06 8.67
C SER A 15 4.00 -19.04 8.18
N GLU A 16 4.95 -19.49 7.40
CA GLU A 16 5.92 -18.59 6.83
C GLU A 16 5.23 -17.57 5.92
N GLU A 17 4.17 -17.98 5.24
CA GLU A 17 3.42 -17.03 4.41
C GLU A 17 2.78 -15.94 5.27
N ALA A 18 2.21 -16.30 6.41
CA ALA A 18 1.61 -15.33 7.28
C ALA A 18 2.66 -14.39 7.86
N LEU A 19 3.83 -14.92 8.19
CA LEU A 19 4.91 -14.08 8.69
C LEU A 19 5.39 -13.11 7.61
N ASN A 20 5.52 -13.56 6.39
CA ASN A 20 5.95 -12.69 5.30
C ASN A 20 4.89 -11.63 4.99
N PHE A 21 3.62 -11.99 5.10
CA PHE A 21 2.56 -11.02 4.93
C PHE A 21 2.70 -9.91 5.98
N SER A 22 2.92 -10.30 7.22
CA SER A 22 3.08 -9.32 8.30
C SER A 22 4.31 -8.45 8.07
N ARG A 23 5.42 -9.05 7.65
CA ARG A 23 6.64 -8.29 7.39
C ARG A 23 6.41 -7.26 6.30
N ALA A 24 5.71 -7.64 5.24
CA ALA A 24 5.45 -6.72 4.15
C ALA A 24 4.49 -5.61 4.56
N VAL A 25 3.42 -5.95 5.28
CA VAL A 25 2.47 -4.96 5.75
C VAL A 25 3.18 -3.96 6.65
N LYS A 26 4.01 -4.47 7.57
CA LYS A 26 4.70 -3.59 8.49
C LYS A 26 5.66 -2.66 7.76
N SER A 27 6.36 -3.19 6.76
CA SER A 27 7.29 -2.37 5.99
C SER A 27 6.55 -1.26 5.25
N VAL A 28 5.40 -1.58 4.66
CA VAL A 28 4.62 -0.56 3.95
C VAL A 28 4.14 0.51 4.95
N GLN A 29 3.70 0.09 6.14
CA GLN A 29 3.28 1.05 7.15
C GLN A 29 4.41 2.00 7.51
N GLU A 30 5.61 1.46 7.72
CA GLU A 30 6.74 2.28 8.09
C GLU A 30 7.11 3.25 6.99
N GLU A 31 7.02 2.82 5.75
CA GLU A 31 7.36 3.69 4.65
C GLU A 31 6.33 4.78 4.45
N LEU A 32 5.05 4.47 4.61
CA LEU A 32 4.02 5.50 4.52
C LEU A 32 4.15 6.52 5.65
N GLU A 33 4.52 6.05 6.84
CA GLU A 33 4.76 6.96 7.93
C GLU A 33 5.92 7.88 7.61
N ALA A 34 6.98 7.34 7.03
CA ALA A 34 8.12 8.15 6.64
C ALA A 34 7.75 9.17 5.56
N VAL A 35 6.89 8.79 4.62
CA VAL A 35 6.42 9.73 3.61
C VAL A 35 5.76 10.94 4.28
N ASP A 36 4.90 10.67 5.25
CA ASP A 36 4.19 11.73 5.94
C ASP A 36 5.15 12.63 6.72
N TRP A 37 6.09 12.02 7.44
CA TRP A 37 7.03 12.80 8.24
C TRP A 37 7.94 13.65 7.37
N TYR A 38 8.49 13.10 6.29
CA TYR A 38 9.34 13.87 5.40
C TYR A 38 8.55 14.99 4.73
N ASN A 39 7.30 14.72 4.37
CA ASN A 39 6.48 15.75 3.75
C ASN A 39 6.20 16.90 4.71
N GLN A 40 5.91 16.59 5.97
CA GLN A 40 5.70 17.63 6.96
C GLN A 40 6.93 18.50 7.12
N ARG A 41 8.10 17.88 7.21
CA ARG A 41 9.35 18.61 7.37
C ARG A 41 9.64 19.47 6.15
N ALA A 42 9.39 18.93 4.97
CA ALA A 42 9.63 19.69 3.74
C ALA A 42 8.72 20.91 3.67
N GLN A 43 7.47 20.75 4.11
CA GLN A 43 6.55 21.87 4.07
C GLN A 43 6.90 22.94 5.12
N ALA A 44 7.47 22.53 6.22
CA ALA A 44 7.72 23.45 7.32
C ALA A 44 9.04 24.22 7.20
N THR A 45 10.03 23.66 6.55
CA THR A 45 11.33 24.31 6.52
C THR A 45 11.36 25.50 5.57
N THR A 46 12.13 26.52 5.91
CA THR A 46 12.33 27.64 5.01
C THR A 46 13.65 27.52 4.25
N ASP A 47 14.44 26.49 4.55
CA ASP A 47 15.74 26.31 3.89
C ASP A 47 15.51 25.52 2.60
N GLN A 48 15.80 26.12 1.47
CA GLN A 48 15.50 25.50 0.19
C GLN A 48 16.33 24.24 -0.09
N GLN A 49 17.58 24.23 0.31
CA GLN A 49 18.40 23.05 0.08
C GLN A 49 17.89 21.89 0.94
N LEU A 50 17.56 22.16 2.18
CA LEU A 50 17.03 21.13 3.05
C LEU A 50 15.70 20.62 2.51
N ARG A 51 14.84 21.51 2.00
CA ARG A 51 13.57 21.09 1.43
C ARG A 51 13.77 20.09 0.30
N ARG A 52 14.74 20.35 -0.58
CA ARG A 52 14.98 19.42 -1.68
C ARG A 52 15.41 18.06 -1.20
N ILE A 53 16.23 18.01 -0.15
CA ILE A 53 16.64 16.74 0.41
C ILE A 53 15.44 16.01 0.99
N LEU A 54 14.60 16.73 1.72
CA LEU A 54 13.45 16.12 2.36
C LEU A 54 12.43 15.62 1.32
N GLU A 55 12.24 16.39 0.26
CA GLU A 55 11.34 15.96 -0.82
C GLU A 55 11.88 14.74 -1.54
N HIS A 56 13.18 14.72 -1.75
CA HIS A 56 13.80 13.56 -2.39
C HIS A 56 13.59 12.31 -1.53
N ASN A 57 13.83 12.43 -0.22
CA ASN A 57 13.66 11.29 0.67
C ASN A 57 12.20 10.87 0.75
N ARG A 58 11.27 11.84 0.75
CA ARG A 58 9.86 11.51 0.72
C ARG A 58 9.50 10.70 -0.53
N ASP A 59 9.99 11.13 -1.68
CA ASP A 59 9.66 10.46 -2.93
C ASP A 59 10.27 9.07 -3.00
N GLU A 60 11.46 8.89 -2.40
CA GLU A 60 12.05 7.56 -2.33
C GLU A 60 11.19 6.63 -1.46
N GLU A 61 10.64 7.16 -0.37
CA GLU A 61 9.80 6.33 0.49
C GLU A 61 8.50 5.97 -0.22
N ILE A 62 7.97 6.85 -1.06
CA ILE A 62 6.79 6.52 -1.85
C ILE A 62 7.10 5.33 -2.76
N GLU A 63 8.24 5.36 -3.41
CA GLU A 63 8.62 4.26 -4.28
C GLU A 63 8.74 2.96 -3.50
N HIS A 64 9.37 3.02 -2.32
CA HIS A 64 9.52 1.83 -1.49
C HIS A 64 8.16 1.28 -1.06
N ALA A 65 7.23 2.15 -0.70
CA ALA A 65 5.90 1.72 -0.32
C ALA A 65 5.21 1.00 -1.47
N ILE A 66 5.38 1.53 -2.69
CA ILE A 66 4.76 0.92 -3.86
C ILE A 66 5.35 -0.47 -4.12
N MET A 67 6.67 -0.63 -3.92
CA MET A 67 7.26 -1.95 -4.09
C MET A 67 6.67 -2.95 -3.10
N GLY A 68 6.45 -2.52 -1.85
CA GLY A 68 5.84 -3.38 -0.85
C GLY A 68 4.41 -3.74 -1.21
N LEU A 69 3.66 -2.77 -1.73
CA LEU A 69 2.29 -3.03 -2.13
C LEU A 69 2.24 -4.02 -3.30
N GLU A 70 3.18 -3.91 -4.23
CA GLU A 70 3.21 -4.86 -5.35
C GLU A 70 3.52 -6.28 -4.85
N TYR A 71 4.41 -6.40 -3.87
CA TYR A 71 4.67 -7.70 -3.28
C TYR A 71 3.39 -8.27 -2.66
N LEU A 72 2.63 -7.43 -1.93
CA LEU A 72 1.38 -7.89 -1.35
C LEU A 72 0.39 -8.30 -2.42
N ARG A 73 0.33 -7.58 -3.52
CA ARG A 73 -0.56 -7.94 -4.62
C ARG A 73 -0.21 -9.31 -5.17
N ARG A 74 1.08 -9.59 -5.32
CA ARG A 74 1.49 -10.86 -5.92
C ARG A 74 1.30 -12.05 -5.00
N THR A 75 1.24 -11.80 -3.69
CA THR A 75 1.20 -12.90 -2.73
C THR A 75 -0.11 -12.99 -1.98
N ASN A 76 -1.07 -12.10 -2.24
CA ASN A 76 -2.33 -12.13 -1.50
C ASN A 76 -3.48 -11.86 -2.47
N LYS A 77 -4.39 -12.83 -2.56
CA LYS A 77 -5.46 -12.76 -3.53
C LYS A 77 -6.37 -11.55 -3.34
N ALA A 78 -6.70 -11.23 -2.10
CA ALA A 78 -7.59 -10.09 -1.86
C ALA A 78 -6.93 -8.78 -2.26
N PHE A 79 -5.63 -8.63 -1.98
CA PHE A 79 -4.92 -7.45 -2.44
C PHE A 79 -4.97 -7.37 -3.96
N ASP A 80 -4.74 -8.48 -4.63
CA ASP A 80 -4.72 -8.48 -6.09
C ASP A 80 -6.09 -8.09 -6.64
N GLU A 81 -7.15 -8.68 -6.12
CA GLU A 81 -8.48 -8.41 -6.63
C GLU A 81 -8.88 -6.95 -6.43
N HIS A 82 -8.64 -6.42 -5.25
CA HIS A 82 -9.04 -5.05 -4.99
C HIS A 82 -8.19 -4.05 -5.74
N MET A 83 -6.91 -4.33 -5.88
CA MET A 83 -6.07 -3.43 -6.65
C MET A 83 -6.49 -3.40 -8.11
N ARG A 84 -6.89 -4.53 -8.67
CA ARG A 84 -7.35 -4.54 -10.05
C ARG A 84 -8.67 -3.80 -10.21
N THR A 85 -9.50 -3.79 -9.16
CA THR A 85 -10.77 -3.11 -9.22
C THR A 85 -10.61 -1.59 -9.18
N TYR A 86 -9.69 -1.11 -8.34
CA TYR A 86 -9.63 0.31 -8.08
C TYR A 86 -8.49 1.06 -8.73
N LEU A 87 -7.32 0.43 -8.87
CA LEU A 87 -6.16 1.18 -9.33
C LEU A 87 -6.27 1.53 -10.79
N PHE A 88 -5.79 2.70 -11.13
CA PHE A 88 -5.76 3.20 -12.51
C PHE A 88 -7.15 3.37 -13.11
N THR A 89 -8.15 3.57 -12.26
CA THR A 89 -9.50 3.86 -12.72
C THR A 89 -9.76 5.36 -12.62
N GLU A 90 -10.88 5.79 -13.14
CA GLU A 90 -11.27 7.17 -13.06
C GLU A 90 -12.68 7.27 -12.50
N GLY A 91 -13.07 8.46 -12.12
CA GLY A 91 -14.40 8.65 -11.57
C GLY A 91 -14.39 8.52 -10.06
N ASP A 92 -15.57 8.49 -9.51
CA ASP A 92 -15.73 8.46 -8.06
C ASP A 92 -15.39 7.08 -7.53
N ILE A 93 -14.41 7.00 -6.63
CA ILE A 93 -13.93 5.73 -6.12
C ILE A 93 -15.03 4.97 -5.41
N THR A 94 -15.91 5.68 -4.68
CA THR A 94 -16.97 5.00 -3.95
C THR A 94 -18.01 4.42 -4.88
N GLU A 95 -18.20 5.03 -6.04
CA GLU A 95 -19.11 4.47 -7.03
C GLU A 95 -18.53 3.22 -7.67
N ILE A 96 -17.22 3.15 -7.79
CA ILE A 96 -16.58 1.96 -8.30
C ILE A 96 -16.87 0.80 -7.37
N GLU A 97 -16.86 1.04 -6.06
CA GLU A 97 -17.16 0.00 -5.12
C GLU A 97 -18.59 -0.48 -5.27
N GLU A 98 -19.54 0.44 -5.40
CA GLU A 98 -20.94 0.08 -5.54
C GLU A 98 -21.14 -0.76 -6.79
N HIS A 99 -20.49 -0.39 -7.86
CA HIS A 99 -20.62 -1.10 -9.11
C HIS A 99 -20.06 -2.51 -8.97
N ALA A 100 -18.92 -2.62 -8.34
CA ALA A 100 -18.27 -3.92 -8.19
C ALA A 100 -19.11 -4.87 -7.33
N THR A 101 -19.75 -4.35 -6.30
CA THR A 101 -20.50 -5.22 -5.40
C THR A 101 -21.85 -5.63 -5.98
N THR A 102 -22.40 -4.85 -6.91
CA THR A 102 -23.67 -5.19 -7.48
C THR A 102 -23.52 -5.99 -8.77
N THR A 103 -22.36 -6.00 -9.36
CA THR A 103 -22.16 -6.72 -10.59
C THR A 103 -21.84 -8.17 -10.32
N PRO A 104 -22.40 -9.07 -11.04
CA PRO A 104 -22.15 -10.47 -10.82
C PRO A 104 -20.70 -10.75 -11.03
N GLY A 105 -20.19 -11.40 -10.15
CA GLY A 105 -18.84 -11.72 -10.17
C GLY A 105 -18.09 -12.14 -11.35
N PRO A 106 -18.49 -13.05 -12.03
CA PRO A 106 -17.66 -13.63 -13.03
C PRO A 106 -17.03 -12.67 -13.95
N ALA A 107 -17.50 -11.61 -14.02
CA ALA A 107 -17.00 -10.74 -14.99
C ALA A 107 -15.60 -10.40 -14.80
N ALA A 108 -15.15 -10.59 -13.75
CA ALA A 108 -13.85 -10.23 -13.50
C ALA A 108 -12.90 -10.39 -14.56
N PRO A 109 -12.85 -11.38 -15.15
CA PRO A 109 -11.81 -11.61 -16.05
C PRO A 109 -11.58 -10.59 -17.03
N SER A 110 -12.49 -10.00 -17.39
CA SER A 110 -12.28 -9.16 -18.43
C SER A 110 -11.39 -8.06 -18.05
N ARG A 111 -10.89 -8.04 -16.95
CA ARG A 111 -10.11 -7.03 -16.64
C ARG A 111 -8.97 -7.03 -17.48
N PRO A 112 -8.59 -6.07 -18.09
CA PRO A 112 -7.52 -6.00 -19.00
C PRO A 112 -6.33 -6.06 -18.21
N LYS A 113 -5.68 -6.92 -18.30
CA LYS A 113 -4.57 -7.03 -17.66
C LYS A 113 -3.76 -6.11 -18.27
N SER A 114 -4.11 -5.62 -19.14
CA SER A 114 -3.37 -4.78 -19.78
C SER A 114 -2.48 -3.95 -19.11
N ARG A 115 -2.67 -3.59 -18.19
CA ARG A 115 -1.87 -2.79 -17.68
C ARG A 115 -0.70 -3.38 -17.64
N GLY A 116 -0.57 -4.29 -17.76
CA GLY A 116 0.56 -5.04 -17.79
C GLY A 116 1.70 -4.67 -17.91
#